data_2bfba26d83d5a3e42fd48874b5d14ec0
#
_entry.id   2bfba26d83d5a3e42fd48874b5d14ec0
#
_cell.length_a   1.000
_cell.length_b   1.000
_cell.length_c   1.000
_cell.angle_alpha   90.00
_cell.angle_beta   90.00
_cell.angle_gamma   90.00
#
_symmetry.space_group_name_H-M   'P 1'
#
loop_
_entity.id
_entity.type
_entity.pdbx_description
1 polymer ?
#
loop_
_entity_poly.entity_id
_entity_poly.type
_entity_poly.pdbx_seq_one_letter_code
_entity_poly.pdbx_strand_id
1 'polypeptide(L)'
;MGHNNTVFEECDILVVGGGMGGTGAAYEARYWGRDLRIVVAEKANIDRSGAVAQGLYAINCYMGMQWDENQPEDHVRYARNDLMGMVREDLAYDMARHVDSTVHKFEEWGLPLMRDPKTGRYQREGKWQIMIHGESYKPIVAEAARKSADKIYNRIMITHLLMDESRENAIGGAVGFNVRTGDFHVFKAKAVIVGAGGASHIFKPRSVGEGMGRTWYAPWSSASAYALPLQVGAKMTQMENRIVLCRFKDGYGPVGAYFLHLKTYTQNAYGDEYESKWYEHTKAMVGDYIDHHPTPTCLRNHAFIEEVKAGRGPIHMVTKEAFQDPHLETIGWENFLGMTVGQAVVWASQDIDPKYTNPELTTSEPYVMGSHATCSGAWASGPEDLSPDEYYWGYNRMMTVEGLFGAGDAIGGTAHAFSSGSFTEGRLAAKAAVKYIRDHAKDKLQVSEKQCQDLKE
;
A
#
# COMPACT_ATOMS: atom_id res chain seq x y z
N MET A 1 -11.57 16.31 34.38
CA MET A 1 -10.96 15.98 33.09
C MET A 1 -9.62 16.68 33.05
N GLY A 2 -8.51 15.97 32.96
CA GLY A 2 -7.17 16.58 32.94
C GLY A 2 -7.04 17.49 31.75
N HIS A 3 -6.41 18.65 31.93
CA HIS A 3 -6.07 19.54 30.82
C HIS A 3 -5.04 18.82 29.95
N ASN A 4 -5.42 18.44 28.74
CA ASN A 4 -4.50 17.89 27.76
C ASN A 4 -3.51 18.99 27.36
N ASN A 5 -2.22 18.70 27.47
CA ASN A 5 -1.17 19.63 27.08
C ASN A 5 -1.18 19.84 25.57
N THR A 6 -0.71 21.02 25.13
CA THR A 6 -0.37 21.25 23.72
C THR A 6 1.15 21.14 23.56
N VAL A 7 1.56 20.30 22.65
CA VAL A 7 2.96 20.06 22.30
C VAL A 7 3.22 20.69 20.94
N PHE A 8 4.20 21.57 20.85
CA PHE A 8 4.62 22.21 19.61
C PHE A 8 5.93 21.61 19.12
N GLU A 9 6.02 21.37 17.82
CA GLU A 9 7.22 20.90 17.14
C GLU A 9 7.37 21.66 15.82
N GLU A 10 8.59 22.10 15.52
CA GLU A 10 8.93 22.70 14.22
C GLU A 10 9.95 21.81 13.50
N CYS A 11 9.75 21.60 12.21
CA CYS A 11 10.64 20.80 11.40
C CYS A 11 10.66 21.32 9.94
N ASP A 12 11.63 20.85 9.17
CA ASP A 12 11.64 21.11 7.73
C ASP A 12 10.71 20.13 7.01
N ILE A 13 10.77 18.85 7.38
CA ILE A 13 9.96 17.78 6.81
C ILE A 13 9.21 17.05 7.91
N LEU A 14 7.88 17.05 7.80
CA LEU A 14 7.01 16.17 8.59
C LEU A 14 6.60 14.96 7.75
N VAL A 15 6.88 13.77 8.24
CA VAL A 15 6.41 12.51 7.66
C VAL A 15 5.22 12.02 8.49
N VAL A 16 4.05 11.89 7.87
CA VAL A 16 2.81 11.40 8.48
C VAL A 16 2.64 9.91 8.18
N GLY A 17 2.80 9.08 9.19
CA GLY A 17 2.77 7.62 9.09
C GLY A 17 4.17 7.00 9.02
N GLY A 18 4.38 5.97 9.83
CA GLY A 18 5.64 5.21 9.92
C GLY A 18 5.58 3.85 9.21
N GLY A 19 4.67 3.67 8.24
CA GLY A 19 4.61 2.51 7.35
C GLY A 19 5.74 2.49 6.33
N MET A 20 5.62 1.68 5.28
CA MET A 20 6.66 1.56 4.25
C MET A 20 6.95 2.90 3.57
N GLY A 21 5.92 3.63 3.13
CA GLY A 21 6.09 4.94 2.50
C GLY A 21 6.78 5.95 3.43
N GLY A 22 6.34 6.03 4.68
CA GLY A 22 6.92 6.98 5.64
C GLY A 22 8.34 6.62 6.06
N THR A 23 8.67 5.34 6.24
CA THR A 23 10.05 4.93 6.56
C THR A 23 11.00 5.18 5.39
N GLY A 24 10.53 4.94 4.15
CA GLY A 24 11.27 5.29 2.94
C GLY A 24 11.49 6.80 2.80
N ALA A 25 10.47 7.58 3.13
CA ALA A 25 10.57 9.05 3.11
C ALA A 25 11.58 9.56 4.15
N ALA A 26 11.53 9.08 5.38
CA ALA A 26 12.49 9.50 6.41
C ALA A 26 13.94 9.15 6.04
N TYR A 27 14.16 7.94 5.50
CA TYR A 27 15.48 7.49 5.06
C TYR A 27 16.05 8.37 3.96
N GLU A 28 15.31 8.59 2.90
CA GLU A 28 15.80 9.33 1.73
C GLU A 28 15.87 10.84 2.00
N ALA A 29 14.97 11.39 2.83
CA ALA A 29 15.05 12.79 3.27
C ALA A 29 16.38 13.08 3.96
N ARG A 30 16.86 12.20 4.84
CA ARG A 30 18.17 12.34 5.48
C ARG A 30 19.32 12.22 4.48
N TYR A 31 19.20 11.33 3.51
CA TYR A 31 20.24 11.17 2.48
C TYR A 31 20.50 12.45 1.69
N TRP A 32 19.42 13.13 1.25
CA TRP A 32 19.51 14.37 0.44
C TRP A 32 19.55 15.66 1.28
N GLY A 33 18.94 15.66 2.45
CA GLY A 33 18.78 16.81 3.35
C GLY A 33 19.48 16.60 4.70
N ARG A 34 20.80 16.44 4.71
CA ARG A 34 21.58 16.14 5.93
C ARG A 34 21.44 17.18 7.02
N ASP A 35 21.19 18.42 6.65
CA ASP A 35 21.04 19.60 7.53
C ASP A 35 19.57 19.89 7.87
N LEU A 36 18.62 19.21 7.24
CA LEU A 36 17.18 19.41 7.47
C LEU A 36 16.73 18.65 8.72
N ARG A 37 15.78 19.24 9.43
CA ARG A 37 15.10 18.61 10.56
C ARG A 37 13.94 17.76 10.07
N ILE A 38 14.02 16.45 10.31
CA ILE A 38 13.05 15.44 9.85
C ILE A 38 12.34 14.87 11.06
N VAL A 39 11.01 14.98 11.07
CA VAL A 39 10.14 14.46 12.12
C VAL A 39 9.14 13.46 11.54
N VAL A 40 8.92 12.34 12.22
CA VAL A 40 7.94 11.33 11.86
C VAL A 40 6.85 11.29 12.93
N ALA A 41 5.58 11.36 12.51
CA ALA A 41 4.41 11.15 13.39
C ALA A 41 3.70 9.85 13.01
N GLU A 42 3.64 8.90 13.96
CA GLU A 42 3.06 7.58 13.77
C GLU A 42 1.95 7.33 14.80
N LYS A 43 0.76 6.93 14.34
CA LYS A 43 -0.39 6.72 15.25
C LYS A 43 -0.26 5.46 16.12
N ALA A 44 0.51 4.47 15.67
CA ALA A 44 0.83 3.28 16.46
C ALA A 44 2.25 3.37 17.05
N ASN A 45 3.08 2.37 16.82
CA ASN A 45 4.51 2.38 17.10
C ASN A 45 5.24 2.05 15.81
N ILE A 46 6.25 2.82 15.48
CA ILE A 46 6.97 2.67 14.21
C ILE A 46 7.56 1.27 14.00
N ASP A 47 7.87 0.55 15.06
CA ASP A 47 8.44 -0.81 14.98
C ASP A 47 7.46 -1.85 14.45
N ARG A 48 6.16 -1.60 14.66
CA ARG A 48 5.08 -2.54 14.35
C ARG A 48 3.86 -1.80 13.81
N SER A 49 4.05 -0.86 12.89
CA SER A 49 2.98 -0.11 12.21
C SER A 49 2.92 -0.42 10.72
N GLY A 50 1.75 -0.15 10.12
CA GLY A 50 1.47 -0.40 8.72
C GLY A 50 1.26 -1.88 8.37
N ALA A 51 0.98 -2.15 7.10
CA ALA A 51 0.64 -3.48 6.62
C ALA A 51 1.75 -4.52 6.82
N VAL A 52 3.00 -4.11 6.64
CA VAL A 52 4.18 -4.99 6.79
C VAL A 52 4.42 -5.45 8.23
N ALA A 53 3.77 -4.81 9.21
CA ALA A 53 3.86 -5.21 10.62
C ALA A 53 3.29 -6.61 10.91
N GLN A 54 2.50 -7.16 10.01
CA GLN A 54 1.94 -8.51 10.12
C GLN A 54 2.97 -9.61 9.81
N GLY A 55 4.13 -9.23 9.26
CA GLY A 55 5.06 -10.14 8.62
C GLY A 55 4.64 -10.45 7.19
N LEU A 56 5.60 -10.66 6.33
CA LEU A 56 5.37 -11.02 4.93
C LEU A 56 6.36 -12.11 4.54
N TYR A 57 5.90 -13.05 3.73
CA TYR A 57 6.74 -14.08 3.16
C TYR A 57 7.30 -13.71 1.78
N ALA A 58 6.88 -12.57 1.26
CA ALA A 58 7.24 -12.12 -0.08
C ALA A 58 7.29 -10.59 -0.21
N ILE A 59 8.09 -10.14 -1.17
CA ILE A 59 8.05 -8.79 -1.72
C ILE A 59 7.40 -8.89 -3.11
N ASN A 60 6.27 -8.21 -3.32
CA ASN A 60 5.44 -8.38 -4.52
C ASN A 60 5.74 -7.41 -5.66
N CYS A 61 6.77 -6.58 -5.52
CA CYS A 61 7.24 -5.72 -6.59
C CYS A 61 8.78 -5.70 -6.60
N TYR A 62 9.35 -6.43 -7.53
CA TYR A 62 10.78 -6.48 -7.80
C TYR A 62 11.01 -6.82 -9.27
N MET A 63 11.78 -6.00 -9.98
CA MET A 63 12.02 -6.18 -11.41
C MET A 63 13.08 -7.25 -11.67
N GLY A 64 14.22 -7.20 -11.02
CA GLY A 64 15.37 -8.06 -11.29
C GLY A 64 16.16 -7.59 -12.51
N MET A 65 16.20 -6.28 -12.74
CA MET A 65 16.88 -5.67 -13.89
C MET A 65 18.35 -6.08 -14.00
N GLN A 66 19.03 -6.25 -12.88
CA GLN A 66 20.43 -6.71 -12.85
C GLN A 66 20.62 -8.12 -13.46
N TRP A 67 19.57 -8.90 -13.58
CA TRP A 67 19.57 -10.25 -14.17
C TRP A 67 18.75 -10.33 -15.46
N ASP A 68 18.33 -9.19 -15.98
CA ASP A 68 17.47 -9.07 -17.17
C ASP A 68 16.18 -9.91 -17.09
N GLU A 69 15.57 -9.93 -15.90
CA GLU A 69 14.35 -10.72 -15.65
C GLU A 69 13.09 -9.96 -16.07
N ASN A 70 13.01 -8.66 -15.70
CA ASN A 70 11.93 -7.76 -16.11
C ASN A 70 12.47 -6.34 -16.26
N GLN A 71 11.79 -5.56 -17.08
CA GLN A 71 12.05 -4.14 -17.27
C GLN A 71 10.88 -3.29 -16.73
N PRO A 72 11.08 -1.99 -16.46
CA PRO A 72 10.01 -1.09 -15.99
C PRO A 72 8.79 -1.08 -16.93
N GLU A 73 8.99 -1.19 -18.23
CA GLU A 73 7.95 -1.28 -19.25
C GLU A 73 7.03 -2.50 -19.07
N ASP A 74 7.59 -3.62 -18.61
CA ASP A 74 6.80 -4.81 -18.32
C ASP A 74 5.84 -4.58 -17.16
N HIS A 75 6.28 -3.85 -16.14
CA HIS A 75 5.43 -3.47 -15.01
C HIS A 75 4.31 -2.53 -15.43
N VAL A 76 4.62 -1.52 -16.24
CA VAL A 76 3.61 -0.60 -16.80
C VAL A 76 2.58 -1.37 -17.61
N ARG A 77 3.03 -2.27 -18.47
CA ARG A 77 2.13 -3.12 -19.28
C ARG A 77 1.23 -3.98 -18.42
N TYR A 78 1.78 -4.56 -17.36
CA TYR A 78 1.00 -5.33 -16.38
C TYR A 78 -0.04 -4.47 -15.67
N ALA A 79 0.36 -3.32 -15.14
CA ALA A 79 -0.55 -2.41 -14.45
C ALA A 79 -1.65 -1.88 -15.37
N ARG A 80 -1.30 -1.51 -16.59
CA ARG A 80 -2.27 -1.08 -17.63
C ARG A 80 -3.29 -2.17 -17.92
N ASN A 81 -2.84 -3.40 -18.09
CA ASN A 81 -3.73 -4.53 -18.35
C ASN A 81 -4.65 -4.80 -17.15
N ASP A 82 -4.10 -4.89 -15.95
CA ASP A 82 -4.87 -5.22 -14.74
C ASP A 82 -5.91 -4.16 -14.38
N LEU A 83 -5.63 -2.89 -14.67
CA LEU A 83 -6.52 -1.78 -14.43
C LEU A 83 -7.26 -1.27 -15.68
N MET A 84 -7.19 -2.00 -16.79
CA MET A 84 -7.86 -1.65 -18.06
C MET A 84 -7.57 -0.20 -18.49
N GLY A 85 -6.30 0.21 -18.44
CA GLY A 85 -5.84 1.54 -18.82
C GLY A 85 -5.96 2.62 -17.74
N MET A 86 -6.60 2.35 -16.62
CA MET A 86 -6.74 3.32 -15.52
C MET A 86 -5.46 3.34 -14.66
N VAL A 87 -4.37 3.82 -15.22
CA VAL A 87 -3.07 3.92 -14.55
C VAL A 87 -2.31 5.17 -14.99
N ARG A 88 -1.56 5.77 -14.09
CA ARG A 88 -0.56 6.80 -14.36
C ARG A 88 0.75 6.10 -14.71
N GLU A 89 0.96 5.91 -16.02
CA GLU A 89 2.09 5.12 -16.52
C GLU A 89 3.45 5.76 -16.21
N ASP A 90 3.50 7.08 -16.18
CA ASP A 90 4.67 7.83 -15.76
C ASP A 90 5.06 7.53 -14.30
N LEU A 91 4.10 7.52 -13.38
CA LEU A 91 4.34 7.17 -11.98
C LEU A 91 4.69 5.69 -11.80
N ALA A 92 3.99 4.80 -12.51
CA ALA A 92 4.25 3.36 -12.47
C ALA A 92 5.65 3.02 -12.99
N TYR A 93 6.06 3.62 -14.09
CA TYR A 93 7.40 3.48 -14.65
C TYR A 93 8.48 4.00 -13.70
N ASP A 94 8.27 5.21 -13.15
CA ASP A 94 9.22 5.85 -12.23
C ASP A 94 9.41 5.00 -10.95
N MET A 95 8.34 4.45 -10.40
CA MET A 95 8.44 3.52 -9.28
C MET A 95 9.21 2.24 -9.68
N ALA A 96 8.86 1.64 -10.82
CA ALA A 96 9.45 0.38 -11.26
C ALA A 96 10.96 0.50 -11.54
N ARG A 97 11.43 1.59 -12.17
CA ARG A 97 12.86 1.81 -12.44
C ARG A 97 13.72 2.02 -11.18
N HIS A 98 13.09 2.29 -10.03
CA HIS A 98 13.78 2.53 -8.76
C HIS A 98 13.60 1.43 -7.72
N VAL A 99 12.62 0.52 -7.88
CA VAL A 99 12.25 -0.44 -6.84
C VAL A 99 13.34 -1.46 -6.52
N ASP A 100 14.12 -1.88 -7.50
CA ASP A 100 15.19 -2.85 -7.27
C ASP A 100 16.25 -2.30 -6.31
N SER A 101 16.62 -1.03 -6.46
CA SER A 101 17.56 -0.39 -5.55
C SER A 101 17.03 -0.30 -4.11
N THR A 102 15.73 -0.24 -3.93
CA THR A 102 15.07 -0.30 -2.62
C THR A 102 15.21 -1.69 -1.99
N VAL A 103 14.94 -2.74 -2.77
CA VAL A 103 15.03 -4.13 -2.29
C VAL A 103 16.47 -4.49 -1.91
N HIS A 104 17.44 -4.04 -2.70
CA HIS A 104 18.85 -4.24 -2.38
C HIS A 104 19.24 -3.54 -1.06
N LYS A 105 18.65 -2.37 -0.75
CA LYS A 105 18.85 -1.75 0.57
C LYS A 105 18.28 -2.59 1.70
N PHE A 106 17.13 -3.21 1.51
CA PHE A 106 16.58 -4.10 2.54
C PHE A 106 17.52 -5.30 2.82
N GLU A 107 18.10 -5.88 1.77
CA GLU A 107 19.11 -6.94 1.92
C GLU A 107 20.35 -6.44 2.66
N GLU A 108 20.89 -5.27 2.29
CA GLU A 108 22.03 -4.63 2.98
C GLU A 108 21.74 -4.40 4.47
N TRP A 109 20.48 -4.12 4.84
CA TRP A 109 20.07 -3.92 6.22
C TRP A 109 19.78 -5.24 6.96
N GLY A 110 19.92 -6.38 6.29
CA GLY A 110 19.80 -7.70 6.87
C GLY A 110 18.43 -8.36 6.72
N LEU A 111 17.58 -7.90 5.78
CA LEU A 111 16.37 -8.64 5.45
C LEU A 111 16.76 -9.94 4.75
N PRO A 112 16.35 -11.12 5.27
CA PRO A 112 16.69 -12.39 4.66
C PRO A 112 15.88 -12.60 3.38
N LEU A 113 16.51 -12.45 2.21
CA LEU A 113 15.97 -12.78 0.91
C LEU A 113 16.35 -14.22 0.53
N MET A 114 15.36 -15.01 0.14
CA MET A 114 15.63 -16.38 -0.31
C MET A 114 16.30 -16.35 -1.67
N ARG A 115 17.32 -17.20 -1.82
CA ARG A 115 18.06 -17.34 -3.08
C ARG A 115 17.95 -18.75 -3.64
N ASP A 116 17.83 -18.86 -4.94
CA ASP A 116 17.96 -20.13 -5.64
C ASP A 116 19.42 -20.60 -5.53
N PRO A 117 19.68 -21.80 -4.98
CA PRO A 117 21.04 -22.28 -4.74
C PRO A 117 21.82 -22.57 -6.02
N LYS A 118 21.15 -22.74 -7.17
CA LYS A 118 21.80 -23.05 -8.46
C LYS A 118 22.22 -21.78 -9.19
N THR A 119 21.37 -20.76 -9.15
CA THR A 119 21.58 -19.52 -9.93
C THR A 119 22.10 -18.36 -9.08
N GLY A 120 21.96 -18.42 -7.76
CA GLY A 120 22.25 -17.33 -6.83
C GLY A 120 21.29 -16.14 -6.93
N ARG A 121 20.29 -16.19 -7.81
CA ARG A 121 19.25 -15.17 -7.95
C ARG A 121 18.23 -15.26 -6.83
N TYR A 122 17.44 -14.22 -6.64
CA TYR A 122 16.33 -14.29 -5.69
C TYR A 122 15.31 -15.33 -6.14
N GLN A 123 14.85 -16.14 -5.20
CA GLN A 123 13.80 -17.12 -5.46
C GLN A 123 12.50 -16.38 -5.77
N ARG A 124 11.90 -16.66 -6.92
CA ARG A 124 10.66 -16.05 -7.37
C ARG A 124 9.47 -16.99 -7.22
N GLU A 125 8.34 -16.36 -6.94
CA GLU A 125 7.03 -16.97 -7.08
C GLU A 125 6.19 -16.07 -7.99
N GLY A 126 5.96 -16.48 -9.24
CA GLY A 126 5.41 -15.62 -10.28
C GLY A 126 6.40 -14.56 -10.79
N LYS A 127 5.89 -13.63 -11.60
CA LYS A 127 6.73 -12.68 -12.36
C LYS A 127 7.33 -11.57 -11.47
N TRP A 128 6.58 -11.08 -10.50
CA TRP A 128 6.93 -9.86 -9.75
C TRP A 128 7.37 -10.12 -8.32
N GLN A 129 7.07 -11.30 -7.79
CA GLN A 129 7.25 -11.62 -6.39
C GLN A 129 8.57 -12.34 -6.14
N ILE A 130 9.29 -11.91 -5.11
CA ILE A 130 10.46 -12.61 -4.56
C ILE A 130 10.18 -13.04 -3.13
N MET A 131 10.78 -14.18 -2.73
CA MET A 131 10.53 -14.81 -1.44
C MET A 131 11.49 -14.27 -0.37
N ILE A 132 10.95 -14.05 0.82
CA ILE A 132 11.69 -13.53 1.98
C ILE A 132 11.26 -14.24 3.27
N HIS A 133 12.10 -14.17 4.30
CA HIS A 133 11.70 -14.39 5.69
C HIS A 133 11.39 -13.04 6.33
N GLY A 134 10.13 -12.60 6.24
CA GLY A 134 9.74 -11.21 6.45
C GLY A 134 9.32 -10.84 7.86
N GLU A 135 9.55 -11.68 8.88
CA GLU A 135 9.22 -11.37 10.27
C GLU A 135 9.97 -10.15 10.79
N SER A 136 11.22 -9.99 10.36
CA SER A 136 12.09 -8.85 10.68
C SER A 136 11.92 -7.66 9.75
N TYR A 137 11.12 -7.76 8.71
CA TYR A 137 11.01 -6.73 7.68
C TYR A 137 10.63 -5.35 8.26
N LYS A 138 9.57 -5.30 9.05
CA LYS A 138 9.14 -4.03 9.65
C LYS A 138 10.15 -3.46 10.65
N PRO A 139 10.71 -4.22 11.60
CA PRO A 139 11.80 -3.75 12.45
C PRO A 139 13.01 -3.19 11.69
N ILE A 140 13.43 -3.84 10.61
CA ILE A 140 14.57 -3.40 9.78
C ILE A 140 14.31 -2.01 9.17
N VAL A 141 13.17 -1.81 8.51
CA VAL A 141 12.86 -0.50 7.90
C VAL A 141 12.57 0.57 8.96
N ALA A 142 12.03 0.20 10.13
CA ALA A 142 11.85 1.10 11.24
C ALA A 142 13.18 1.58 11.82
N GLU A 143 14.16 0.68 11.91
CA GLU A 143 15.51 1.03 12.35
C GLU A 143 16.19 2.00 11.38
N ALA A 144 16.04 1.79 10.07
CA ALA A 144 16.54 2.74 9.07
C ALA A 144 15.92 4.13 9.25
N ALA A 145 14.61 4.21 9.51
CA ALA A 145 13.92 5.47 9.78
C ALA A 145 14.39 6.11 11.09
N ARG A 146 14.64 5.33 12.16
CA ARG A 146 15.17 5.86 13.44
C ARG A 146 16.55 6.46 13.28
N LYS A 147 17.40 5.88 12.47
CA LYS A 147 18.74 6.40 12.17
C LYS A 147 18.70 7.67 11.31
N SER A 148 17.59 7.92 10.64
CA SER A 148 17.42 9.00 9.66
C SER A 148 16.64 10.20 10.20
N ALA A 149 15.59 9.98 10.98
CA ALA A 149 14.76 11.04 11.54
C ALA A 149 15.42 11.65 12.80
N ASP A 150 15.28 12.97 12.98
CA ASP A 150 15.68 13.63 14.22
C ASP A 150 14.76 13.29 15.39
N LYS A 151 13.49 13.06 15.09
CA LYS A 151 12.51 12.68 16.11
C LYS A 151 11.37 11.84 15.52
N ILE A 152 10.96 10.85 16.29
CA ILE A 152 9.80 10.00 15.97
C ILE A 152 8.80 10.10 17.11
N TYR A 153 7.62 10.59 16.79
CA TYR A 153 6.49 10.63 17.67
C TYR A 153 5.61 9.41 17.44
N ASN A 154 5.68 8.44 18.32
CA ASN A 154 4.74 7.31 18.35
C ASN A 154 3.44 7.70 19.06
N ARG A 155 2.35 7.04 18.70
CA ARG A 155 1.02 7.24 19.27
C ARG A 155 0.37 8.60 18.94
N ILE A 156 0.81 9.24 17.88
CA ILE A 156 0.23 10.49 17.40
C ILE A 156 -0.61 10.22 16.16
N MET A 157 -1.92 10.40 16.31
CA MET A 157 -2.86 10.39 15.20
C MET A 157 -2.97 11.80 14.63
N ILE A 158 -2.45 12.00 13.44
CA ILE A 158 -2.65 13.23 12.67
C ILE A 158 -4.10 13.25 12.17
N THR A 159 -4.80 14.34 12.43
CA THR A 159 -6.22 14.52 12.11
C THR A 159 -6.46 15.57 11.04
N HIS A 160 -5.64 16.61 11.00
CA HIS A 160 -5.76 17.70 10.03
C HIS A 160 -4.38 18.18 9.57
N LEU A 161 -4.35 18.69 8.35
CA LEU A 161 -3.22 19.42 7.82
C LEU A 161 -3.41 20.94 8.10
N LEU A 162 -2.29 21.64 8.25
CA LEU A 162 -2.25 23.09 8.41
C LEU A 162 -1.82 23.73 7.10
N MET A 163 -2.43 24.87 6.77
CA MET A 163 -2.08 25.66 5.60
C MET A 163 -1.10 26.78 5.99
N ASP A 164 -0.19 27.11 5.09
CA ASP A 164 0.66 28.28 5.21
C ASP A 164 -0.14 29.54 4.83
N GLU A 165 -0.37 30.42 5.79
CA GLU A 165 -1.17 31.63 5.60
C GLU A 165 -0.44 32.73 4.82
N SER A 166 0.87 32.56 4.58
CA SER A 166 1.67 33.50 3.76
C SER A 166 1.62 33.20 2.27
N ARG A 167 1.12 32.03 1.88
CA ARG A 167 1.08 31.57 0.48
C ARG A 167 -0.27 30.92 0.16
N GLU A 168 -0.76 31.20 -1.00
CA GLU A 168 -1.95 30.55 -1.50
C GLU A 168 -1.69 29.07 -1.77
N ASN A 169 -2.59 28.20 -1.32
CA ASN A 169 -2.57 26.75 -1.58
C ASN A 169 -1.25 26.05 -1.19
N ALA A 170 -0.61 26.43 -0.10
CA ALA A 170 0.62 25.83 0.40
C ALA A 170 0.45 25.19 1.78
N ILE A 171 1.16 24.08 2.02
CA ILE A 171 1.13 23.39 3.29
C ILE A 171 1.92 24.15 4.36
N GLY A 172 1.44 24.10 5.61
CA GLY A 172 2.10 24.70 6.78
C GLY A 172 2.43 23.70 7.90
N GLY A 173 1.95 22.48 7.79
CA GLY A 173 2.19 21.46 8.80
C GLY A 173 0.99 20.54 9.02
N ALA A 174 0.83 20.09 10.27
CA ALA A 174 -0.28 19.22 10.67
C ALA A 174 -0.57 19.34 12.17
N VAL A 175 -1.79 18.93 12.55
CA VAL A 175 -2.17 18.75 13.96
C VAL A 175 -2.70 17.34 14.18
N GLY A 176 -2.63 16.92 15.42
CA GLY A 176 -3.15 15.63 15.85
C GLY A 176 -3.14 15.49 17.36
N PHE A 177 -3.37 14.30 17.84
CA PHE A 177 -3.36 14.04 19.28
C PHE A 177 -2.68 12.70 19.60
N ASN A 178 -2.17 12.63 20.82
CA ASN A 178 -1.66 11.38 21.35
C ASN A 178 -2.83 10.46 21.73
N VAL A 179 -2.92 9.30 21.09
CA VAL A 179 -4.04 8.34 21.27
C VAL A 179 -4.09 7.70 22.66
N ARG A 180 -3.10 7.93 23.52
CA ARG A 180 -3.08 7.43 24.90
C ARG A 180 -3.27 8.51 25.95
N THR A 181 -2.63 9.67 25.76
CA THR A 181 -2.69 10.76 26.74
C THR A 181 -3.72 11.82 26.39
N GLY A 182 -4.13 11.91 25.12
CA GLY A 182 -4.99 12.97 24.60
C GLY A 182 -4.28 14.30 24.38
N ASP A 183 -2.97 14.40 24.62
CA ASP A 183 -2.23 15.63 24.37
C ASP A 183 -2.36 16.07 22.91
N PHE A 184 -2.63 17.34 22.70
CA PHE A 184 -2.72 17.92 21.38
C PHE A 184 -1.33 18.26 20.85
N HIS A 185 -1.07 17.89 19.60
CA HIS A 185 0.22 18.10 18.94
C HIS A 185 0.05 19.02 17.74
N VAL A 186 0.92 20.01 17.64
CA VAL A 186 1.03 20.94 16.52
C VAL A 186 2.42 20.79 15.91
N PHE A 187 2.48 20.41 14.65
CA PHE A 187 3.70 20.29 13.87
C PHE A 187 3.70 21.38 12.80
N LYS A 188 4.61 22.34 12.88
CA LYS A 188 4.86 23.30 11.82
C LYS A 188 5.95 22.73 10.90
N ALA A 189 5.69 22.66 9.61
CA ALA A 189 6.60 22.03 8.66
C ALA A 189 6.56 22.73 7.29
N LYS A 190 7.73 22.88 6.66
CA LYS A 190 7.86 23.44 5.31
C LYS A 190 7.38 22.48 4.22
N ALA A 191 7.49 21.20 4.46
CA ALA A 191 6.95 20.14 3.62
C ALA A 191 6.35 19.02 4.48
N VAL A 192 5.25 18.45 4.00
CA VAL A 192 4.58 17.30 4.63
C VAL A 192 4.53 16.14 3.64
N ILE A 193 4.99 14.97 4.06
CA ILE A 193 4.89 13.73 3.28
C ILE A 193 3.88 12.81 3.93
N VAL A 194 2.75 12.56 3.26
CA VAL A 194 1.70 11.68 3.74
C VAL A 194 1.99 10.25 3.29
N GLY A 195 2.25 9.36 4.24
CA GLY A 195 2.46 7.92 4.06
C GLY A 195 1.58 7.09 5.00
N ALA A 196 0.33 7.55 5.22
CA ALA A 196 -0.57 7.02 6.24
C ALA A 196 -1.37 5.76 5.82
N GLY A 197 -1.01 5.14 4.70
CA GLY A 197 -1.64 3.92 4.18
C GLY A 197 -3.00 4.16 3.52
N GLY A 198 -3.59 3.11 3.01
CA GLY A 198 -4.83 3.15 2.24
C GLY A 198 -6.10 3.08 3.08
N ALA A 199 -7.17 2.58 2.46
CA ALA A 199 -8.51 2.50 3.02
C ALA A 199 -9.02 1.07 3.03
N SER A 200 -8.75 0.33 4.08
CA SER A 200 -9.23 -1.05 4.24
C SER A 200 -10.32 -1.23 5.29
N HIS A 201 -10.55 -0.20 6.11
CA HIS A 201 -11.42 -0.32 7.28
C HIS A 201 -12.30 0.91 7.50
N ILE A 202 -12.99 1.35 6.45
CA ILE A 202 -13.89 2.50 6.50
C ILE A 202 -15.34 2.12 6.24
N PHE A 203 -15.60 0.90 5.80
CA PHE A 203 -16.94 0.46 5.45
C PHE A 203 -17.57 -0.38 6.56
N LYS A 204 -18.85 -0.16 6.78
CA LYS A 204 -19.64 -1.00 7.68
C LYS A 204 -19.82 -2.38 7.05
N PRO A 205 -19.52 -3.47 7.79
CA PRO A 205 -19.79 -4.81 7.31
C PRO A 205 -21.27 -5.02 6.92
N ARG A 206 -21.52 -5.74 5.84
CA ARG A 206 -22.87 -6.09 5.40
C ARG A 206 -23.38 -7.40 5.98
N SER A 207 -22.47 -8.30 6.32
CA SER A 207 -22.79 -9.61 6.85
C SER A 207 -22.08 -9.87 8.18
N VAL A 208 -22.57 -10.83 8.94
CA VAL A 208 -21.96 -11.25 10.20
C VAL A 208 -20.52 -11.75 10.00
N GLY A 209 -20.24 -12.39 8.86
CA GLY A 209 -18.92 -12.87 8.52
C GLY A 209 -17.91 -11.78 8.14
N GLU A 210 -18.38 -10.57 7.87
CA GLU A 210 -17.57 -9.42 7.47
C GLU A 210 -17.12 -8.55 8.64
N GLY A 211 -17.13 -9.07 9.86
CA GLY A 211 -16.77 -8.32 11.05
C GLY A 211 -15.42 -7.63 10.99
N MET A 212 -15.25 -6.62 11.82
CA MET A 212 -13.98 -5.91 12.01
C MET A 212 -12.86 -6.90 12.36
N GLY A 213 -11.70 -6.76 11.71
CA GLY A 213 -10.57 -7.68 11.85
C GLY A 213 -10.55 -8.83 10.85
N ARG A 214 -11.58 -8.98 10.02
CA ARG A 214 -11.63 -9.96 8.93
C ARG A 214 -11.33 -9.35 7.56
N THR A 215 -10.74 -8.18 7.53
CA THR A 215 -10.26 -7.54 6.31
C THR A 215 -8.86 -8.03 5.99
N TRP A 216 -8.58 -8.18 4.73
CA TRP A 216 -7.28 -8.64 4.28
C TRP A 216 -6.11 -7.72 4.68
N TYR A 217 -6.35 -6.47 4.90
CA TYR A 217 -5.32 -5.46 5.10
C TYR A 217 -5.26 -5.00 6.55
N ALA A 218 -4.24 -4.21 6.89
CA ALA A 218 -4.10 -3.68 8.24
C ALA A 218 -5.40 -2.97 8.65
N PRO A 219 -6.10 -3.43 9.70
CA PRO A 219 -7.41 -2.89 10.07
C PRO A 219 -7.36 -1.44 10.52
N TRP A 220 -6.20 -0.93 10.87
CA TRP A 220 -5.95 0.48 11.19
C TRP A 220 -5.68 1.38 9.98
N SER A 221 -5.66 0.85 8.75
CA SER A 221 -5.66 1.64 7.51
C SER A 221 -7.06 2.19 7.24
N SER A 222 -7.36 3.32 7.85
CA SER A 222 -8.69 3.94 7.95
C SER A 222 -8.83 5.18 7.05
N ALA A 223 -8.19 5.18 5.89
CA ALA A 223 -8.24 6.23 4.88
C ALA A 223 -7.65 7.60 5.30
N SER A 224 -6.82 7.67 6.34
CA SER A 224 -6.18 8.93 6.72
C SER A 224 -5.38 9.55 5.59
N ALA A 225 -4.74 8.72 4.73
CA ALA A 225 -4.00 9.20 3.56
C ALA A 225 -4.88 9.80 2.46
N TYR A 226 -6.18 9.56 2.48
CA TYR A 226 -7.14 10.20 1.58
C TYR A 226 -7.82 11.41 2.23
N ALA A 227 -8.21 11.26 3.50
CA ALA A 227 -8.91 12.31 4.22
C ALA A 227 -8.04 13.57 4.41
N LEU A 228 -6.77 13.40 4.80
CA LEU A 228 -5.87 14.52 5.06
C LEU A 228 -5.67 15.43 3.84
N PRO A 229 -5.28 14.92 2.66
CA PRO A 229 -5.16 15.76 1.47
C PRO A 229 -6.50 16.36 1.03
N LEU A 230 -7.59 15.59 1.12
CA LEU A 230 -8.92 16.03 0.72
C LEU A 230 -9.40 17.23 1.55
N GLN A 231 -9.13 17.23 2.86
CA GLN A 231 -9.50 18.31 3.78
C GLN A 231 -8.88 19.66 3.38
N VAL A 232 -7.70 19.66 2.75
CA VAL A 232 -7.01 20.88 2.28
C VAL A 232 -7.20 21.14 0.79
N GLY A 233 -8.16 20.48 0.15
CA GLY A 233 -8.53 20.72 -1.24
C GLY A 233 -7.63 20.05 -2.28
N ALA A 234 -6.76 19.11 -1.90
CA ALA A 234 -6.00 18.36 -2.86
C ALA A 234 -6.91 17.52 -3.76
N LYS A 235 -6.60 17.48 -5.06
CA LYS A 235 -7.33 16.65 -6.01
C LYS A 235 -7.05 15.17 -5.77
N MET A 236 -8.09 14.34 -5.93
CA MET A 236 -8.02 12.89 -5.80
C MET A 236 -8.24 12.23 -7.15
N THR A 237 -7.75 11.00 -7.31
CA THR A 237 -7.91 10.22 -8.52
C THR A 237 -8.28 8.77 -8.23
N GLN A 238 -9.02 8.17 -9.16
CA GLN A 238 -9.36 6.73 -9.17
C GLN A 238 -9.99 6.23 -7.87
N MET A 239 -10.77 7.07 -7.20
CA MET A 239 -11.40 6.74 -5.91
C MET A 239 -12.43 5.61 -6.03
N GLU A 240 -12.88 5.29 -7.23
CA GLU A 240 -13.75 4.16 -7.58
C GLU A 240 -12.99 2.83 -7.72
N ASN A 241 -11.68 2.86 -7.88
CA ASN A 241 -10.89 1.66 -8.11
C ASN A 241 -10.73 0.77 -6.89
N ARG A 242 -10.75 -0.53 -7.17
CA ARG A 242 -10.50 -1.58 -6.19
C ARG A 242 -9.54 -2.64 -6.70
N ILE A 243 -8.69 -3.07 -5.80
CA ILE A 243 -7.77 -4.19 -6.09
C ILE A 243 -8.15 -5.49 -5.41
N VAL A 244 -8.81 -5.47 -4.28
CA VAL A 244 -9.17 -6.69 -3.58
C VAL A 244 -10.39 -7.35 -4.22
N LEU A 245 -10.18 -8.53 -4.80
CA LEU A 245 -11.18 -9.30 -5.52
C LEU A 245 -12.17 -9.99 -4.62
N CYS A 246 -11.63 -10.88 -3.83
CA CYS A 246 -12.36 -11.76 -2.95
C CYS A 246 -11.48 -12.08 -1.73
N ARG A 247 -12.10 -12.65 -0.73
CA ARG A 247 -11.44 -13.11 0.48
C ARG A 247 -12.06 -14.43 0.91
N PHE A 248 -11.40 -15.13 1.81
CA PHE A 248 -12.04 -16.25 2.48
C PHE A 248 -13.21 -15.75 3.30
N LYS A 249 -14.34 -16.45 3.20
CA LYS A 249 -15.48 -16.22 4.06
C LYS A 249 -15.03 -16.42 5.50
N ASP A 250 -15.37 -15.48 6.37
CA ASP A 250 -14.96 -15.50 7.77
C ASP A 250 -13.46 -15.58 7.99
N GLY A 251 -12.67 -15.21 6.98
CA GLY A 251 -11.24 -15.37 6.96
C GLY A 251 -10.46 -14.06 7.02
N TYR A 252 -9.16 -14.22 6.97
CA TYR A 252 -8.17 -13.15 7.04
C TYR A 252 -7.09 -13.40 5.99
N GLY A 253 -6.70 -12.36 5.27
CA GLY A 253 -5.54 -12.40 4.40
C GLY A 253 -5.80 -12.36 2.90
N PRO A 254 -4.72 -12.19 2.10
CA PRO A 254 -4.77 -11.98 0.67
C PRO A 254 -5.03 -13.28 -0.10
N VAL A 255 -6.21 -13.45 -0.63
CA VAL A 255 -6.59 -14.67 -1.38
C VAL A 255 -5.73 -14.86 -2.64
N GLY A 256 -5.37 -13.77 -3.34
CA GLY A 256 -4.61 -13.86 -4.59
C GLY A 256 -3.27 -14.58 -4.46
N ALA A 257 -2.54 -14.35 -3.37
CA ALA A 257 -1.28 -15.04 -3.12
C ALA A 257 -1.46 -16.55 -2.88
N TYR A 258 -2.59 -16.96 -2.31
CA TYR A 258 -2.87 -18.37 -2.07
C TYR A 258 -3.11 -19.15 -3.36
N PHE A 259 -3.70 -18.52 -4.36
CA PHE A 259 -3.79 -19.13 -5.70
C PHE A 259 -2.41 -19.44 -6.28
N LEU A 260 -1.43 -18.58 -6.06
CA LEU A 260 -0.05 -18.82 -6.49
C LEU A 260 0.60 -19.97 -5.75
N HIS A 261 0.55 -19.96 -4.40
CA HIS A 261 1.23 -20.98 -3.57
C HIS A 261 0.61 -22.36 -3.71
N LEU A 262 -0.72 -22.45 -3.80
CA LEU A 262 -1.42 -23.71 -3.91
C LEU A 262 -1.79 -24.07 -5.36
N LYS A 263 -1.43 -23.23 -6.33
CA LYS A 263 -1.73 -23.42 -7.77
C LYS A 263 -3.17 -23.85 -8.02
N THR A 264 -4.08 -23.17 -7.33
CA THR A 264 -5.50 -23.50 -7.30
C THR A 264 -6.33 -22.53 -8.14
N TYR A 265 -7.62 -22.81 -8.27
CA TYR A 265 -8.60 -22.02 -9.01
C TYR A 265 -9.91 -21.92 -8.22
N THR A 266 -10.87 -21.18 -8.75
CA THR A 266 -12.20 -21.04 -8.15
C THR A 266 -13.22 -21.93 -8.86
N GLN A 267 -14.20 -22.44 -8.09
CA GLN A 267 -15.36 -23.13 -8.62
C GLN A 267 -16.66 -22.63 -7.96
N ASN A 268 -17.76 -22.71 -8.70
CA ASN A 268 -19.09 -22.41 -8.18
C ASN A 268 -19.69 -23.58 -7.38
N ALA A 269 -20.91 -23.43 -6.87
CA ALA A 269 -21.60 -24.45 -6.09
C ALA A 269 -21.89 -25.76 -6.86
N TYR A 270 -21.89 -25.73 -8.18
CA TYR A 270 -22.06 -26.89 -9.02
C TYR A 270 -20.77 -27.59 -9.42
N GLY A 271 -19.65 -27.10 -8.95
CA GLY A 271 -18.31 -27.63 -9.27
C GLY A 271 -17.74 -27.13 -10.59
N ASP A 272 -18.37 -26.14 -11.24
CA ASP A 272 -17.88 -25.60 -12.49
C ASP A 272 -16.76 -24.59 -12.23
N GLU A 273 -15.66 -24.71 -12.97
CA GLU A 273 -14.70 -23.62 -13.17
C GLU A 273 -15.39 -22.59 -14.08
N TYR A 274 -15.62 -21.38 -13.57
CA TYR A 274 -16.41 -20.36 -14.27
C TYR A 274 -15.57 -19.23 -14.87
N GLU A 275 -14.34 -19.04 -14.41
CA GLU A 275 -13.49 -17.92 -14.84
C GLU A 275 -13.20 -17.98 -16.34
N SER A 276 -12.97 -19.19 -16.89
CA SER A 276 -12.74 -19.40 -18.32
C SER A 276 -13.94 -18.97 -19.18
N LYS A 277 -15.16 -19.27 -18.74
CA LYS A 277 -16.38 -18.84 -19.42
C LYS A 277 -16.53 -17.32 -19.41
N TRP A 278 -16.26 -16.71 -18.26
CA TRP A 278 -16.31 -15.27 -18.10
C TRP A 278 -15.18 -14.56 -18.85
N TYR A 279 -14.00 -15.18 -18.97
CA TYR A 279 -12.91 -14.65 -19.76
C TYR A 279 -13.33 -14.46 -21.22
N GLU A 280 -13.93 -15.46 -21.86
CA GLU A 280 -14.42 -15.35 -23.24
C GLU A 280 -15.51 -14.30 -23.41
N HIS A 281 -16.40 -14.20 -22.43
CA HIS A 281 -17.44 -13.17 -22.43
C HIS A 281 -16.87 -11.77 -22.28
N THR A 282 -15.94 -11.56 -21.35
CA THR A 282 -15.36 -10.25 -21.07
C THR A 282 -14.34 -9.82 -22.12
N LYS A 283 -13.71 -10.74 -22.82
CA LYS A 283 -12.78 -10.47 -23.92
C LYS A 283 -13.42 -9.59 -25.00
N ALA A 284 -14.66 -9.83 -25.34
CA ALA A 284 -15.41 -9.01 -26.29
C ALA A 284 -15.71 -7.58 -25.75
N MET A 285 -15.71 -7.39 -24.43
CA MET A 285 -16.01 -6.11 -23.79
C MET A 285 -14.80 -5.20 -23.60
N VAL A 286 -13.62 -5.77 -23.41
CA VAL A 286 -12.41 -5.02 -23.00
C VAL A 286 -11.31 -4.96 -24.06
N GLY A 287 -11.48 -5.61 -25.20
CA GLY A 287 -10.57 -5.52 -26.34
C GLY A 287 -9.12 -5.87 -25.97
N ASP A 288 -8.19 -4.99 -26.32
CA ASP A 288 -6.75 -5.24 -26.21
C ASP A 288 -6.23 -5.41 -24.78
N TYR A 289 -6.98 -5.00 -23.76
CA TYR A 289 -6.57 -5.18 -22.35
C TYR A 289 -6.63 -6.62 -21.86
N ILE A 290 -7.23 -7.51 -22.63
CA ILE A 290 -7.43 -8.92 -22.25
C ILE A 290 -6.41 -9.88 -22.88
N ASP A 291 -5.61 -9.42 -23.82
CA ASP A 291 -4.66 -10.29 -24.55
C ASP A 291 -3.50 -10.79 -23.69
N HIS A 292 -3.46 -10.39 -22.44
CA HIS A 292 -2.41 -10.77 -21.51
C HIS A 292 -2.99 -11.44 -20.26
N HIS A 293 -2.60 -12.68 -20.04
CA HIS A 293 -2.88 -13.36 -18.79
C HIS A 293 -2.03 -12.76 -17.65
N PRO A 294 -2.57 -12.55 -16.45
CA PRO A 294 -3.91 -12.91 -15.96
C PRO A 294 -5.02 -11.93 -16.38
N THR A 295 -6.25 -12.40 -16.35
CA THR A 295 -7.45 -11.56 -16.54
C THR A 295 -7.43 -10.37 -15.56
N PRO A 296 -7.78 -9.16 -16.01
CA PRO A 296 -7.86 -7.99 -15.12
C PRO A 296 -8.63 -8.26 -13.84
N THR A 297 -8.08 -7.79 -12.73
CA THR A 297 -8.58 -8.06 -11.38
C THR A 297 -10.05 -7.67 -11.19
N CYS A 298 -10.47 -6.53 -11.74
CA CYS A 298 -11.85 -6.08 -11.68
C CYS A 298 -12.82 -7.03 -12.41
N LEU A 299 -12.40 -7.62 -13.51
CA LEU A 299 -13.23 -8.57 -14.28
C LEU A 299 -13.38 -9.91 -13.57
N ARG A 300 -12.34 -10.39 -12.92
CA ARG A 300 -12.43 -11.60 -12.09
C ARG A 300 -13.42 -11.40 -10.93
N ASN A 301 -13.38 -10.23 -10.28
CA ASN A 301 -14.35 -9.91 -9.24
C ASN A 301 -15.77 -9.78 -9.79
N HIS A 302 -15.94 -9.20 -10.99
CA HIS A 302 -17.23 -9.13 -11.68
C HIS A 302 -17.77 -10.53 -11.96
N ALA A 303 -16.98 -11.41 -12.53
CA ALA A 303 -17.35 -12.80 -12.79
C ALA A 303 -17.85 -13.53 -11.52
N PHE A 304 -17.10 -13.35 -10.42
CA PHE A 304 -17.48 -13.89 -9.11
C PHE A 304 -18.88 -13.39 -8.67
N ILE A 305 -19.09 -12.07 -8.74
CA ILE A 305 -20.37 -11.46 -8.33
C ILE A 305 -21.52 -11.96 -9.20
N GLU A 306 -21.32 -12.07 -10.50
CA GLU A 306 -22.36 -12.54 -11.43
C GLU A 306 -22.70 -14.03 -11.22
N GLU A 307 -21.73 -14.87 -10.87
CA GLU A 307 -22.00 -16.26 -10.46
C GLU A 307 -22.90 -16.31 -9.21
N VAL A 308 -22.58 -15.50 -8.20
CA VAL A 308 -23.40 -15.43 -6.97
C VAL A 308 -24.81 -14.89 -7.27
N LYS A 309 -24.94 -13.82 -8.06
CA LYS A 309 -26.23 -13.24 -8.44
C LYS A 309 -27.10 -14.21 -9.26
N ALA A 310 -26.47 -15.03 -10.09
CA ALA A 310 -27.15 -16.06 -10.87
C ALA A 310 -27.54 -17.28 -10.04
N GLY A 311 -27.35 -17.26 -8.72
CA GLY A 311 -27.72 -18.38 -7.83
C GLY A 311 -26.77 -19.58 -7.89
N ARG A 312 -25.56 -19.39 -8.44
CA ARG A 312 -24.53 -20.43 -8.52
C ARG A 312 -23.47 -20.33 -7.41
N GLY A 313 -23.68 -19.46 -6.43
CA GLY A 313 -22.88 -19.46 -5.18
C GLY A 313 -23.32 -20.59 -4.24
N PRO A 314 -22.50 -20.92 -3.22
CA PRO A 314 -21.24 -20.29 -2.87
C PRO A 314 -20.09 -20.60 -3.83
N ILE A 315 -19.06 -19.75 -3.78
CA ILE A 315 -17.81 -19.92 -4.55
C ILE A 315 -16.74 -20.48 -3.63
N HIS A 316 -15.96 -21.42 -4.13
CA HIS A 316 -14.91 -22.08 -3.35
C HIS A 316 -13.56 -21.99 -4.04
N MET A 317 -12.49 -21.92 -3.25
CA MET A 317 -11.13 -22.18 -3.71
C MET A 317 -10.91 -23.70 -3.74
N VAL A 318 -10.44 -24.24 -4.86
CA VAL A 318 -10.25 -25.68 -5.03
C VAL A 318 -8.90 -26.08 -4.44
N THR A 319 -8.87 -26.34 -3.14
CA THR A 319 -7.65 -26.74 -2.41
C THR A 319 -7.50 -28.25 -2.32
N LYS A 320 -8.57 -29.00 -2.25
CA LYS A 320 -8.52 -30.47 -2.15
C LYS A 320 -7.74 -31.12 -3.29
N GLU A 321 -7.89 -30.63 -4.51
CA GLU A 321 -7.14 -31.14 -5.66
C GLU A 321 -5.67 -30.70 -5.60
N ALA A 322 -5.44 -29.45 -5.20
CA ALA A 322 -4.08 -28.94 -5.05
C ALA A 322 -3.26 -29.79 -4.08
N PHE A 323 -3.82 -30.20 -2.97
CA PHE A 323 -3.12 -31.03 -1.96
C PHE A 323 -2.98 -32.52 -2.35
N GLN A 324 -3.42 -32.93 -3.54
CA GLN A 324 -3.03 -34.23 -4.09
C GLN A 324 -1.58 -34.21 -4.64
N ASP A 325 -1.02 -33.03 -4.92
CA ASP A 325 0.40 -32.87 -5.24
C ASP A 325 1.22 -32.89 -3.96
N PRO A 326 2.12 -33.86 -3.74
CA PRO A 326 2.95 -33.96 -2.53
C PRO A 326 3.84 -32.73 -2.29
N HIS A 327 4.23 -32.03 -3.34
CA HIS A 327 4.98 -30.76 -3.22
C HIS A 327 4.12 -29.65 -2.65
N LEU A 328 2.88 -29.53 -3.11
CA LEU A 328 1.95 -28.52 -2.58
C LEU A 328 1.48 -28.88 -1.19
N GLU A 329 1.34 -30.15 -0.86
CA GLU A 329 0.99 -30.61 0.49
C GLU A 329 2.05 -30.25 1.54
N THR A 330 3.31 -30.15 1.14
CA THR A 330 4.43 -29.81 2.03
C THR A 330 4.88 -28.38 1.83
N ILE A 331 5.64 -28.09 0.79
CA ILE A 331 6.26 -26.78 0.56
C ILE A 331 5.20 -25.69 0.28
N GLY A 332 4.17 -26.00 -0.50
CA GLY A 332 3.05 -25.08 -0.74
C GLY A 332 2.33 -24.71 0.55
N TRP A 333 2.11 -25.68 1.43
CA TRP A 333 1.49 -25.45 2.74
C TRP A 333 2.39 -24.63 3.67
N GLU A 334 3.69 -24.92 3.72
CA GLU A 334 4.65 -24.13 4.51
C GLU A 334 4.70 -22.66 4.03
N ASN A 335 4.74 -22.44 2.73
CA ASN A 335 4.69 -21.10 2.14
C ASN A 335 3.39 -20.37 2.49
N PHE A 336 2.26 -21.08 2.46
CA PHE A 336 0.98 -20.55 2.90
C PHE A 336 0.99 -20.14 4.38
N LEU A 337 1.50 -20.99 5.28
CA LEU A 337 1.63 -20.68 6.69
C LEU A 337 2.58 -19.51 6.93
N GLY A 338 3.69 -19.46 6.22
CA GLY A 338 4.62 -18.33 6.26
C GLY A 338 3.99 -17.01 5.83
N MET A 339 3.05 -17.05 4.89
CA MET A 339 2.32 -15.86 4.46
C MET A 339 1.25 -15.43 5.45
N THR A 340 0.49 -16.36 6.01
CA THR A 340 -0.54 -16.05 7.00
C THR A 340 -0.95 -17.23 7.86
N VAL A 341 -0.27 -17.42 8.95
CA VAL A 341 -0.70 -18.36 9.99
C VAL A 341 -2.09 -17.99 10.53
N GLY A 342 -2.45 -16.71 10.51
CA GLY A 342 -3.75 -16.23 10.98
C GLY A 342 -4.92 -16.87 10.25
N GLN A 343 -4.82 -17.08 8.93
CA GLN A 343 -5.86 -17.77 8.17
C GLN A 343 -5.97 -19.25 8.55
N ALA A 344 -4.85 -19.92 8.74
CA ALA A 344 -4.85 -21.33 9.18
C ALA A 344 -5.51 -21.47 10.57
N VAL A 345 -5.24 -20.56 11.49
CA VAL A 345 -5.89 -20.52 12.81
C VAL A 345 -7.40 -20.30 12.70
N VAL A 346 -7.85 -19.39 11.81
CA VAL A 346 -9.29 -19.18 11.57
C VAL A 346 -9.93 -20.45 11.02
N TRP A 347 -9.33 -21.10 10.04
CA TRP A 347 -9.85 -22.37 9.51
C TRP A 347 -9.90 -23.47 10.58
N ALA A 348 -8.83 -23.64 11.35
CA ALA A 348 -8.81 -24.60 12.44
C ALA A 348 -9.91 -24.34 13.48
N SER A 349 -10.21 -23.06 13.79
CA SER A 349 -11.28 -22.68 14.71
C SER A 349 -12.69 -22.99 14.18
N GLN A 350 -12.83 -23.19 12.87
CA GLN A 350 -14.09 -23.51 12.17
C GLN A 350 -14.16 -24.97 11.71
N ASP A 351 -13.21 -25.78 12.11
CA ASP A 351 -13.08 -27.18 11.67
C ASP A 351 -12.93 -27.32 10.15
N ILE A 352 -12.25 -26.37 9.53
CA ILE A 352 -11.93 -26.37 8.09
C ILE A 352 -10.49 -26.81 7.90
N ASP A 353 -10.30 -27.98 7.31
CA ASP A 353 -9.01 -28.43 6.81
C ASP A 353 -9.02 -28.32 5.28
N PRO A 354 -8.19 -27.41 4.69
CA PRO A 354 -8.20 -27.19 3.25
C PRO A 354 -7.74 -28.40 2.42
N LYS A 355 -7.15 -29.41 3.03
CA LYS A 355 -6.83 -30.68 2.37
C LYS A 355 -8.07 -31.52 2.08
N TYR A 356 -9.11 -31.35 2.87
CA TYR A 356 -10.35 -32.13 2.76
C TYR A 356 -11.58 -31.30 2.41
N THR A 357 -11.52 -29.98 2.65
CA THR A 357 -12.63 -29.06 2.43
C THR A 357 -12.18 -27.88 1.60
N ASN A 358 -12.82 -27.62 0.47
CA ASN A 358 -12.57 -26.41 -0.32
C ASN A 358 -13.11 -25.19 0.43
N PRO A 359 -12.28 -24.23 0.84
CA PRO A 359 -12.72 -23.06 1.60
C PRO A 359 -13.65 -22.17 0.75
N GLU A 360 -14.72 -21.67 1.38
CA GLU A 360 -15.63 -20.71 0.74
C GLU A 360 -14.96 -19.33 0.64
N LEU A 361 -15.17 -18.71 -0.51
CA LEU A 361 -14.78 -17.33 -0.78
C LEU A 361 -15.99 -16.41 -0.75
N THR A 362 -15.74 -15.16 -0.41
CA THR A 362 -16.76 -14.10 -0.46
C THR A 362 -16.21 -12.88 -1.19
N THR A 363 -17.07 -12.13 -1.84
CA THR A 363 -16.69 -10.85 -2.45
C THR A 363 -16.41 -9.81 -1.40
N SER A 364 -15.54 -8.85 -1.71
CA SER A 364 -15.37 -7.66 -0.90
C SER A 364 -16.38 -6.59 -1.31
N GLU A 365 -17.58 -6.70 -0.80
CA GLU A 365 -18.62 -5.67 -0.94
C GLU A 365 -18.87 -4.97 0.42
N PRO A 366 -19.20 -3.69 0.44
CA PRO A 366 -19.10 -2.71 -0.64
C PRO A 366 -17.68 -2.57 -1.14
N TYR A 367 -17.55 -2.02 -2.31
CA TYR A 367 -16.28 -1.82 -2.98
C TYR A 367 -15.31 -1.06 -2.09
N VAL A 368 -14.27 -1.74 -1.64
CA VAL A 368 -13.18 -1.12 -0.90
C VAL A 368 -12.34 -0.35 -1.92
N MET A 369 -12.23 0.95 -1.76
CA MET A 369 -11.37 1.78 -2.61
C MET A 369 -9.95 1.23 -2.56
N GLY A 370 -9.25 1.21 -3.69
CA GLY A 370 -7.96 0.60 -3.93
C GLY A 370 -6.97 0.79 -2.79
N SER A 371 -7.01 -0.12 -1.86
CA SER A 371 -6.60 0.17 -0.49
C SER A 371 -5.14 -0.10 -0.22
N HIS A 372 -4.41 -0.80 -1.11
CA HIS A 372 -3.07 -1.27 -0.77
C HIS A 372 -2.10 -1.32 -1.93
N ALA A 373 -2.48 -0.85 -3.07
CA ALA A 373 -1.66 -1.00 -4.27
C ALA A 373 -1.54 0.29 -5.07
N THR A 374 -1.77 1.44 -4.42
CA THR A 374 -1.61 2.76 -5.03
C THR A 374 -2.50 3.03 -6.25
N CYS A 375 -3.67 2.39 -6.32
CA CYS A 375 -4.60 2.64 -7.40
C CYS A 375 -5.37 3.92 -7.20
N SER A 376 -6.08 4.08 -6.09
CA SER A 376 -6.73 5.33 -5.69
C SER A 376 -5.86 6.13 -4.73
N GLY A 377 -6.04 7.44 -4.72
CA GLY A 377 -5.31 8.34 -3.84
C GLY A 377 -5.28 9.77 -4.34
N ALA A 378 -4.38 10.57 -3.82
CA ALA A 378 -4.20 11.94 -4.26
C ALA A 378 -3.61 11.99 -5.69
N TRP A 379 -4.06 12.99 -6.46
CA TRP A 379 -3.47 13.33 -7.74
C TRP A 379 -2.11 14.00 -7.50
N ALA A 380 -1.05 13.40 -8.01
CA ALA A 380 0.32 13.85 -7.77
C ALA A 380 1.08 14.14 -9.06
N SER A 381 2.02 15.09 -8.97
CA SER A 381 2.98 15.40 -10.02
C SER A 381 3.88 14.19 -10.26
N GLY A 382 4.13 13.89 -11.51
CA GLY A 382 5.07 12.85 -11.89
C GLY A 382 6.51 13.35 -12.01
N PRO A 383 7.42 12.50 -12.51
CA PRO A 383 8.82 12.86 -12.75
C PRO A 383 8.97 13.74 -14.00
N GLU A 384 9.89 14.69 -13.92
CA GLU A 384 10.15 15.68 -14.98
C GLU A 384 10.54 15.06 -16.34
N ASP A 385 11.24 13.94 -16.30
CA ASP A 385 11.79 13.26 -17.48
C ASP A 385 10.81 12.32 -18.20
N LEU A 386 9.65 12.04 -17.61
CA LEU A 386 8.70 11.05 -18.12
C LEU A 386 7.27 11.58 -18.27
N SER A 387 6.89 12.54 -17.42
CA SER A 387 5.50 12.97 -17.37
C SER A 387 5.16 13.93 -18.51
N PRO A 388 3.97 13.83 -19.11
CA PRO A 388 3.43 14.91 -19.91
C PRO A 388 3.36 16.23 -19.11
N ASP A 389 3.43 17.37 -19.81
CA ASP A 389 3.43 18.71 -19.19
C ASP A 389 2.23 18.93 -18.24
N GLU A 390 1.07 18.39 -18.58
CA GLU A 390 -0.14 18.46 -17.76
C GLU A 390 -0.07 17.63 -16.47
N TYR A 391 0.89 16.70 -16.36
CA TYR A 391 1.10 15.82 -15.21
C TYR A 391 2.35 16.16 -14.40
N TYR A 392 3.04 17.23 -14.77
CA TYR A 392 4.22 17.71 -14.07
C TYR A 392 4.05 19.19 -13.65
N TRP A 393 4.17 19.48 -12.36
CA TRP A 393 4.13 20.83 -11.81
C TRP A 393 5.25 21.09 -10.79
N GLY A 394 6.44 20.62 -11.13
CA GLY A 394 7.69 21.06 -10.51
C GLY A 394 8.36 20.05 -9.58
N TYR A 395 7.61 19.21 -8.86
CA TYR A 395 8.20 18.29 -7.88
C TYR A 395 7.52 16.93 -7.92
N ASN A 396 8.30 15.89 -8.17
CA ASN A 396 7.81 14.52 -8.25
C ASN A 396 7.10 14.11 -6.95
N ARG A 397 5.93 13.50 -7.05
CA ARG A 397 5.06 13.08 -5.93
C ARG A 397 4.44 14.24 -5.13
N MET A 398 4.60 15.50 -5.53
CA MET A 398 3.86 16.60 -4.93
C MET A 398 2.40 16.56 -5.35
N MET A 399 1.49 16.66 -4.37
CA MET A 399 0.06 16.76 -4.62
C MET A 399 -0.31 18.13 -5.21
N THR A 400 -1.58 18.43 -5.42
CA THR A 400 -2.02 19.72 -5.95
C THR A 400 -1.99 20.87 -4.93
N VAL A 401 -1.53 20.60 -3.71
CA VAL A 401 -1.20 21.57 -2.68
C VAL A 401 0.32 21.65 -2.57
N GLU A 402 0.87 22.85 -2.64
CA GLU A 402 2.31 23.06 -2.60
C GLU A 402 2.95 22.58 -1.29
N GLY A 403 4.09 21.89 -1.40
CA GLY A 403 4.79 21.33 -0.24
C GLY A 403 4.13 20.11 0.38
N LEU A 404 2.97 19.66 -0.15
CA LEU A 404 2.31 18.43 0.27
C LEU A 404 2.67 17.30 -0.69
N PHE A 405 3.30 16.26 -0.17
CA PHE A 405 3.75 15.09 -0.92
C PHE A 405 3.04 13.82 -0.46
N GLY A 406 3.02 12.81 -1.31
CA GLY A 406 2.45 11.51 -0.97
C GLY A 406 3.41 10.37 -1.20
N ALA A 407 3.23 9.29 -0.43
CA ALA A 407 4.00 8.06 -0.51
C ALA A 407 3.13 6.82 -0.32
N GLY A 408 3.35 5.80 -1.14
CA GLY A 408 2.55 4.58 -1.12
C GLY A 408 1.07 4.86 -1.42
N ASP A 409 0.17 4.25 -0.68
CA ASP A 409 -1.28 4.35 -0.90
C ASP A 409 -1.86 5.77 -0.76
N ALA A 410 -1.07 6.76 -0.40
CA ALA A 410 -1.50 8.17 -0.41
C ALA A 410 -1.61 8.73 -1.83
N ILE A 411 -0.90 8.15 -2.80
CA ILE A 411 -0.91 8.57 -4.20
C ILE A 411 -1.74 7.58 -5.01
N GLY A 412 -2.60 8.10 -5.88
CA GLY A 412 -3.36 7.30 -6.82
C GLY A 412 -2.67 7.15 -8.19
N GLY A 413 -2.98 6.05 -8.87
CA GLY A 413 -2.59 5.82 -10.25
C GLY A 413 -1.28 5.08 -10.49
N THR A 414 -0.45 4.84 -9.47
CA THR A 414 0.82 4.11 -9.66
C THR A 414 0.60 2.61 -9.86
N ALA A 415 -0.35 2.04 -9.16
CA ALA A 415 -0.71 0.62 -9.17
C ALA A 415 0.41 -0.37 -8.74
N HIS A 416 0.04 -1.42 -8.05
CA HIS A 416 0.90 -2.56 -7.69
C HIS A 416 2.25 -2.21 -7.03
N ALA A 417 2.31 -1.10 -6.28
CA ALA A 417 3.52 -0.70 -5.56
C ALA A 417 3.85 -1.66 -4.40
N PHE A 418 2.86 -2.16 -3.70
CA PHE A 418 3.00 -3.03 -2.54
C PHE A 418 4.01 -2.49 -1.50
N SER A 419 4.76 -3.37 -0.83
CA SER A 419 5.68 -2.94 0.23
C SER A 419 6.91 -2.21 -0.30
N SER A 420 7.62 -2.81 -1.24
CA SER A 420 8.85 -2.27 -1.83
C SER A 420 8.58 -1.01 -2.65
N GLY A 421 7.55 -1.03 -3.48
CA GLY A 421 7.15 0.15 -4.24
C GLY A 421 6.67 1.28 -3.34
N SER A 422 5.91 1.00 -2.26
CA SER A 422 5.52 2.05 -1.30
C SER A 422 6.71 2.71 -0.62
N PHE A 423 7.74 1.92 -0.27
CA PHE A 423 8.99 2.46 0.26
C PHE A 423 9.70 3.32 -0.81
N THR A 424 9.72 2.84 -2.05
CA THR A 424 10.30 3.56 -3.19
C THR A 424 9.57 4.89 -3.44
N GLU A 425 8.24 4.89 -3.40
CA GLU A 425 7.43 6.11 -3.48
C GLU A 425 7.81 7.12 -2.39
N GLY A 426 8.04 6.63 -1.15
CA GLY A 426 8.53 7.47 -0.05
C GLY A 426 9.90 8.09 -0.35
N ARG A 427 10.81 7.33 -0.93
CA ARG A 427 12.14 7.82 -1.34
C ARG A 427 12.02 8.92 -2.41
N LEU A 428 11.19 8.69 -3.43
CA LEU A 428 10.97 9.65 -4.53
C LEU A 428 10.35 10.95 -4.01
N ALA A 429 9.30 10.85 -3.18
CA ALA A 429 8.65 12.00 -2.55
C ALA A 429 9.63 12.80 -1.68
N ALA A 430 10.44 12.13 -0.89
CA ALA A 430 11.40 12.80 0.01
C ALA A 430 12.51 13.52 -0.75
N LYS A 431 13.05 12.92 -1.81
CA LYS A 431 14.02 13.60 -2.68
C LYS A 431 13.45 14.89 -3.27
N ALA A 432 12.20 14.83 -3.73
CA ALA A 432 11.51 16.00 -4.28
C ALA A 432 11.16 17.03 -3.20
N ALA A 433 10.76 16.60 -1.99
CA ALA A 433 10.50 17.49 -0.86
C ALA A 433 11.76 18.25 -0.40
N VAL A 434 12.91 17.58 -0.37
CA VAL A 434 14.20 18.25 -0.09
C VAL A 434 14.51 19.31 -1.15
N LYS A 435 14.32 18.99 -2.44
CA LYS A 435 14.48 19.96 -3.53
C LYS A 435 13.53 21.15 -3.34
N TYR A 436 12.25 20.90 -3.07
CA TYR A 436 11.25 21.92 -2.81
C TYR A 436 11.68 22.87 -1.68
N ILE A 437 12.13 22.36 -0.55
CA ILE A 437 12.59 23.16 0.58
C ILE A 437 13.81 24.02 0.21
N ARG A 438 14.73 23.50 -0.61
CA ARG A 438 15.88 24.26 -1.09
C ARG A 438 15.48 25.41 -2.00
N ASP A 439 14.58 25.14 -2.92
CA ASP A 439 14.07 26.15 -3.87
C ASP A 439 13.29 27.25 -3.13
N HIS A 440 12.63 26.92 -2.01
CA HIS A 440 11.83 27.81 -1.15
C HIS A 440 12.52 28.22 0.15
N ALA A 441 13.85 28.14 0.22
CA ALA A 441 14.63 28.39 1.45
C ALA A 441 14.44 29.79 2.05
N LYS A 442 14.00 30.77 1.27
CA LYS A 442 13.74 32.14 1.72
C LYS A 442 12.33 32.38 2.23
N ASP A 443 11.42 31.46 1.96
CA ASP A 443 10.03 31.58 2.33
C ASP A 443 9.86 31.41 3.83
N LYS A 444 9.05 32.29 4.43
CA LYS A 444 8.76 32.23 5.87
C LYS A 444 7.42 31.56 6.07
N LEU A 445 7.46 30.42 6.71
CA LEU A 445 6.27 29.69 7.10
C LEU A 445 5.43 30.49 8.10
N GLN A 446 4.15 30.68 7.81
CA GLN A 446 3.19 31.34 8.69
C GLN A 446 2.00 30.42 8.99
N VAL A 447 1.92 29.96 10.22
CA VAL A 447 0.77 29.19 10.74
C VAL A 447 0.32 29.90 12.02
N SER A 448 -0.90 30.43 12.01
CA SER A 448 -1.45 31.17 13.14
C SER A 448 -1.83 30.27 14.30
N GLU A 449 -1.80 30.81 15.51
CA GLU A 449 -2.33 30.12 16.69
C GLU A 449 -3.83 29.89 16.56
N LYS A 450 -4.56 30.80 15.89
CA LYS A 450 -5.99 30.66 15.63
C LYS A 450 -6.29 29.40 14.82
N GLN A 451 -5.59 29.17 13.70
CA GLN A 451 -5.78 27.96 12.91
C GLN A 451 -5.57 26.68 13.74
N CYS A 452 -4.55 26.68 14.61
CA CYS A 452 -4.28 25.55 15.50
C CYS A 452 -5.35 25.37 16.56
N GLN A 453 -5.89 26.48 17.12
CA GLN A 453 -6.92 26.43 18.16
C GLN A 453 -8.26 25.97 17.61
N ASP A 454 -8.66 26.49 16.44
CA ASP A 454 -9.91 26.09 15.76
C ASP A 454 -9.96 24.59 15.47
N LEU A 455 -8.81 23.95 15.26
CA LEU A 455 -8.70 22.50 15.03
C LEU A 455 -8.55 21.67 16.31
N LYS A 456 -8.34 22.31 17.46
CA LYS A 456 -8.27 21.66 18.77
C LYS A 456 -9.64 21.45 19.38
N GLU A 457 -10.59 22.33 19.11
CA GLU A 457 -11.98 22.26 19.57
C GLU A 457 -12.79 21.21 18.82
#